data_baf4ba8ad332d6c7673530b0bec81e1d
#
_entry.id   baf4ba8ad332d6c7673530b0bec81e1d
#
_cell.length_a   1.000
_cell.length_b   1.000
_cell.length_c   1.000
_cell.angle_alpha   90.00
_cell.angle_beta   90.00
_cell.angle_gamma   90.00
#
_symmetry.space_group_name_H-M   'P 1'
#
loop_
_entity.id
_entity.type
_entity.pdbx_description
1 polymer ?
#
loop_
_entity_poly.entity_id
_entity_poly.type
_entity_poly.pdbx_seq_one_letter_code
_entity_poly.pdbx_strand_id
1 'polypeptide(L)'
;MTESRYELSIRELGYQLPEVAAPVAAYVPAVVSGNYVYTSGQLPFVSGQLPATGKVSDSGGSTFVTPQDAKKYAAIAVLNALAAVKSVIGDLDRVKKVVKVVGFVASDPEFTGQPGVINGASELLGEIFGEVGTHARSAVGVPVLPLDSPVEVEIIVEYV
;
A
#
# COMPACT_ATOMS: atom_id res chain seq x y z
N MET A 1 -12.64 23.43 8.60
CA MET A 1 -12.12 22.13 9.10
C MET A 1 -10.60 22.17 9.11
N THR A 2 -10.00 21.75 10.20
CA THR A 2 -8.56 21.62 10.26
C THR A 2 -8.14 20.40 9.43
N GLU A 3 -7.12 20.58 8.62
CA GLU A 3 -6.54 19.48 7.85
C GLU A 3 -5.95 18.42 8.80
N SER A 4 -6.10 17.13 8.45
CA SER A 4 -5.49 16.03 9.17
C SER A 4 -3.97 16.20 9.23
N ARG A 5 -3.39 16.03 10.41
CA ARG A 5 -1.93 16.08 10.59
C ARG A 5 -1.22 15.00 9.77
N TYR A 6 -1.83 13.85 9.59
CA TYR A 6 -1.24 12.77 8.79
C TYR A 6 -1.36 13.05 7.29
N GLU A 7 -2.45 13.67 6.84
CA GLU A 7 -2.55 14.13 5.44
C GLU A 7 -1.54 15.25 5.16
N LEU A 8 -1.31 16.14 6.13
CA LEU A 8 -0.26 17.15 6.02
C LEU A 8 1.12 16.50 5.89
N SER A 9 1.42 15.49 6.72
CA SER A 9 2.69 14.73 6.62
C SER A 9 2.84 14.07 5.26
N ILE A 10 1.79 13.44 4.72
CA ILE A 10 1.80 12.86 3.38
C ILE A 10 2.20 13.89 2.33
N ARG A 11 1.62 15.09 2.42
CA ARG A 11 1.90 16.17 1.48
C ARG A 11 3.33 16.72 1.62
N GLU A 12 3.82 16.87 2.85
CA GLU A 12 5.19 17.30 3.13
C GLU A 12 6.25 16.29 2.61
N LEU A 13 5.90 15.01 2.55
CA LEU A 13 6.74 13.96 1.98
C LEU A 13 6.71 13.95 0.43
N GLY A 14 5.93 14.84 -0.18
CA GLY A 14 5.84 14.95 -1.63
C GLY A 14 4.76 14.05 -2.26
N TYR A 15 3.89 13.47 -1.45
CA TYR A 15 2.77 12.65 -1.93
C TYR A 15 1.44 13.38 -1.79
N GLN A 16 0.43 12.84 -2.43
CA GLN A 16 -0.95 13.25 -2.26
C GLN A 16 -1.78 12.01 -1.96
N LEU A 17 -2.63 12.07 -0.92
CA LEU A 17 -3.57 10.99 -0.64
C LEU A 17 -4.55 10.90 -1.82
N PRO A 18 -4.61 9.74 -2.50
CA PRO A 18 -5.49 9.61 -3.66
C PRO A 18 -6.96 9.53 -3.25
N GLU A 19 -7.83 9.75 -4.22
CA GLU A 19 -9.24 9.40 -4.07
C GLU A 19 -9.41 7.88 -4.13
N VAL A 20 -10.36 7.36 -3.37
CA VAL A 20 -10.65 5.93 -3.38
C VAL A 20 -11.29 5.57 -4.70
N ALA A 21 -10.71 4.60 -5.41
CA ALA A 21 -11.31 4.03 -6.60
C ALA A 21 -12.61 3.30 -6.23
N ALA A 22 -13.66 3.52 -7.01
CA ALA A 22 -14.90 2.77 -6.85
C ALA A 22 -14.65 1.27 -7.09
N PRO A 23 -15.16 0.38 -6.22
CA PRO A 23 -14.97 -1.05 -6.44
C PRO A 23 -15.70 -1.49 -7.73
N VAL A 24 -15.00 -2.28 -8.54
CA VAL A 24 -15.55 -2.80 -9.81
C VAL A 24 -16.10 -4.23 -9.67
N ALA A 25 -16.12 -4.77 -8.44
CA ALA A 25 -16.52 -6.13 -8.16
C ALA A 25 -17.38 -6.20 -6.89
N ALA A 26 -17.75 -7.39 -6.46
CA ALA A 26 -18.64 -7.65 -5.32
C ALA A 26 -17.94 -7.45 -3.94
N TYR A 27 -17.09 -6.44 -3.81
CA TYR A 27 -16.41 -6.11 -2.57
C TYR A 27 -16.24 -4.59 -2.43
N VAL A 28 -15.80 -4.15 -1.23
CA VAL A 28 -15.56 -2.74 -0.91
C VAL A 28 -14.07 -2.52 -0.60
N PRO A 29 -13.54 -1.29 -0.75
CA PRO A 29 -12.12 -1.03 -0.51
C PRO A 29 -11.68 -1.25 0.94
N ALA A 30 -12.58 -1.05 1.90
CA ALA A 30 -12.29 -1.25 3.32
C ALA A 30 -13.56 -1.57 4.10
N VAL A 31 -13.40 -2.31 5.19
CA VAL A 31 -14.48 -2.61 6.14
C VAL A 31 -14.03 -2.30 7.54
N VAL A 32 -14.98 -1.82 8.36
CA VAL A 32 -14.79 -1.64 9.80
C VAL A 32 -15.33 -2.88 10.52
N SER A 33 -14.54 -3.39 11.45
CA SER A 33 -14.96 -4.44 12.38
C SER A 33 -14.44 -4.09 13.77
N GLY A 34 -15.37 -3.76 14.69
CA GLY A 34 -14.98 -3.24 16.00
C GLY A 34 -14.16 -1.96 15.87
N ASN A 35 -12.96 -1.96 16.43
CA ASN A 35 -12.03 -0.83 16.39
C ASN A 35 -11.00 -0.96 15.27
N TYR A 36 -11.19 -1.88 14.33
CA TYR A 36 -10.23 -2.16 13.27
C TYR A 36 -10.82 -1.87 11.90
N VAL A 37 -9.97 -1.41 11.02
CA VAL A 37 -10.27 -1.27 9.58
C VAL A 37 -9.39 -2.25 8.83
N TYR A 38 -10.01 -3.03 7.97
CA TYR A 38 -9.35 -3.97 7.07
C TYR A 38 -9.49 -3.45 5.66
N THR A 39 -8.40 -3.26 4.95
CA THR A 39 -8.49 -2.87 3.53
C THR A 39 -8.48 -4.11 2.64
N SER A 40 -9.13 -3.97 1.48
CA SER A 40 -8.86 -4.85 0.35
C SER A 40 -7.43 -4.63 -0.14
N GLY A 41 -6.89 -5.58 -0.88
CA GLY A 41 -5.58 -5.44 -1.52
C GLY A 41 -5.59 -4.28 -2.50
N GLN A 42 -4.58 -3.44 -2.42
CA GLN A 42 -4.44 -2.26 -3.26
C GLN A 42 -3.29 -2.41 -4.23
N LEU A 43 -3.57 -2.16 -5.50
CA LEU A 43 -2.56 -2.05 -6.54
C LEU A 43 -2.04 -0.60 -6.58
N PRO A 44 -0.88 -0.36 -7.19
CA PRO A 44 -0.28 0.98 -7.22
C PRO A 44 -0.90 1.89 -8.29
N PHE A 45 -2.22 1.98 -8.36
CA PHE A 45 -2.89 2.86 -9.30
C PHE A 45 -2.56 4.33 -9.07
N VAL A 46 -2.27 5.02 -10.15
CA VAL A 46 -2.18 6.49 -10.22
C VAL A 46 -3.15 6.95 -11.30
N SER A 47 -4.15 7.72 -10.92
CA SER A 47 -5.19 8.21 -11.86
C SER A 47 -5.82 7.08 -12.69
N GLY A 48 -6.08 5.95 -12.05
CA GLY A 48 -6.74 4.81 -12.68
C GLY A 48 -5.85 3.91 -13.54
N GLN A 49 -4.55 4.16 -13.58
CA GLN A 49 -3.61 3.38 -14.37
C GLN A 49 -2.46 2.84 -13.53
N LEU A 50 -1.96 1.65 -13.87
CA LEU A 50 -0.74 1.12 -13.27
C LEU A 50 0.49 1.78 -13.93
N PRO A 51 1.47 2.26 -13.12
CA PRO A 51 2.68 2.88 -13.67
C PRO A 51 3.59 1.88 -14.38
N ALA A 52 3.47 0.61 -14.05
CA ALA A 52 4.21 -0.49 -14.70
C ALA A 52 3.47 -1.79 -14.50
N THR A 53 3.76 -2.76 -15.35
CA THR A 53 3.29 -4.14 -15.24
C THR A 53 4.48 -5.10 -15.35
N GLY A 54 4.30 -6.31 -14.88
CA GLY A 54 5.31 -7.36 -14.94
C GLY A 54 5.82 -7.81 -13.59
N LYS A 55 6.59 -8.87 -13.60
CA LYS A 55 7.19 -9.46 -12.41
C LYS A 55 8.42 -8.68 -11.99
N VAL A 56 8.70 -8.71 -10.69
CA VAL A 56 9.92 -8.11 -10.14
C VAL A 56 11.07 -9.11 -10.22
N SER A 57 12.20 -8.64 -10.71
CA SER A 57 13.44 -9.40 -10.76
C SER A 57 14.63 -8.46 -10.68
N ASP A 58 15.73 -8.94 -10.12
CA ASP A 58 17.02 -8.26 -10.11
C ASP A 58 17.98 -8.79 -11.18
N SER A 59 17.50 -9.66 -12.07
CA SER A 59 18.32 -10.23 -13.16
C SER A 59 18.54 -9.30 -14.35
N GLY A 60 17.89 -8.12 -14.39
CA GLY A 60 18.13 -7.10 -15.42
C GLY A 60 17.41 -7.31 -16.74
N GLY A 61 16.46 -8.23 -16.84
CA GLY A 61 15.67 -8.44 -18.06
C GLY A 61 14.72 -7.27 -18.34
N SER A 62 14.55 -6.89 -19.60
CA SER A 62 13.73 -5.74 -20.01
C SER A 62 12.23 -5.91 -19.75
N THR A 63 11.76 -7.14 -19.55
CA THR A 63 10.36 -7.44 -19.25
C THR A 63 10.06 -7.42 -17.75
N PHE A 64 11.08 -7.28 -16.92
CA PHE A 64 10.95 -7.25 -15.48
C PHE A 64 10.89 -5.82 -14.94
N VAL A 65 10.18 -5.67 -13.82
CA VAL A 65 10.21 -4.46 -12.99
C VAL A 65 11.43 -4.58 -12.07
N THR A 66 12.21 -3.51 -11.92
CA THR A 66 13.33 -3.52 -10.98
C THR A 66 12.84 -3.49 -9.54
N PRO A 67 13.60 -4.08 -8.58
CA PRO A 67 13.25 -3.98 -7.16
C PRO A 67 13.12 -2.52 -6.67
N GLN A 68 13.96 -1.61 -7.19
CA GLN A 68 13.93 -0.19 -6.84
C GLN A 68 12.62 0.47 -7.28
N ASP A 69 12.16 0.20 -8.50
CA ASP A 69 10.90 0.73 -8.98
C ASP A 69 9.71 0.08 -8.27
N ALA A 70 9.76 -1.23 -8.04
CA ALA A 70 8.72 -1.93 -7.29
C ALA A 70 8.57 -1.38 -5.86
N LYS A 71 9.65 -0.97 -5.21
CA LYS A 71 9.62 -0.31 -3.91
C LYS A 71 8.82 0.99 -3.95
N LYS A 72 9.00 1.80 -5.00
CA LYS A 72 8.22 3.02 -5.21
C LYS A 72 6.74 2.70 -5.41
N TYR A 73 6.43 1.63 -6.12
CA TYR A 73 5.04 1.20 -6.35
C TYR A 73 4.38 0.68 -5.07
N ALA A 74 5.13 0.03 -4.18
CA ALA A 74 4.61 -0.36 -2.87
C ALA A 74 4.20 0.87 -2.03
N ALA A 75 4.95 1.97 -2.11
CA ALA A 75 4.56 3.23 -1.46
C ALA A 75 3.26 3.78 -2.04
N ILE A 76 3.08 3.75 -3.36
CA ILE A 76 1.82 4.17 -4.00
C ILE A 76 0.67 3.27 -3.58
N ALA A 77 0.88 1.95 -3.54
CA ALA A 77 -0.15 1.00 -3.13
C ALA A 77 -0.63 1.26 -1.69
N VAL A 78 0.29 1.54 -0.75
CA VAL A 78 -0.10 1.83 0.64
C VAL A 78 -0.83 3.16 0.78
N LEU A 79 -0.54 4.15 -0.06
CA LEU A 79 -1.33 5.39 -0.10
C LEU A 79 -2.76 5.11 -0.54
N ASN A 80 -2.97 4.23 -1.52
CA ASN A 80 -4.30 3.78 -1.91
C ASN A 80 -5.00 3.06 -0.75
N ALA A 81 -4.27 2.27 0.04
CA ALA A 81 -4.82 1.63 1.22
C ALA A 81 -5.22 2.66 2.30
N LEU A 82 -4.42 3.69 2.53
CA LEU A 82 -4.76 4.77 3.46
C LEU A 82 -5.98 5.57 2.99
N ALA A 83 -6.12 5.79 1.70
CA ALA A 83 -7.33 6.40 1.14
C ALA A 83 -8.57 5.56 1.43
N ALA A 84 -8.46 4.23 1.29
CA ALA A 84 -9.53 3.30 1.63
C ALA A 84 -9.88 3.37 3.13
N VAL A 85 -8.89 3.44 4.01
CA VAL A 85 -9.10 3.62 5.45
C VAL A 85 -9.87 4.92 5.72
N LYS A 86 -9.40 6.04 5.16
CA LYS A 86 -10.06 7.34 5.34
C LYS A 86 -11.52 7.30 4.88
N SER A 87 -11.83 6.59 3.83
CA SER A 87 -13.20 6.51 3.28
C SER A 87 -14.21 5.95 4.28
N VAL A 88 -13.79 5.13 5.23
CA VAL A 88 -14.68 4.50 6.22
C VAL A 88 -14.60 5.12 7.61
N ILE A 89 -13.52 5.82 7.96
CA ILE A 89 -13.39 6.49 9.26
C ILE A 89 -13.44 8.01 9.17
N GLY A 90 -13.33 8.59 7.99
CA GLY A 90 -13.50 10.03 7.73
C GLY A 90 -12.24 10.87 7.90
N ASP A 91 -11.38 10.54 8.84
CA ASP A 91 -10.17 11.31 9.15
C ASP A 91 -9.05 10.37 9.58
N LEU A 92 -7.88 10.48 8.93
CA LEU A 92 -6.72 9.66 9.28
C LEU A 92 -6.16 9.96 10.69
N ASP A 93 -6.46 11.12 11.27
CA ASP A 93 -6.07 11.42 12.65
C ASP A 93 -6.73 10.51 13.67
N ARG A 94 -7.77 9.78 13.26
CA ARG A 94 -8.40 8.74 14.08
C ARG A 94 -7.63 7.42 14.10
N VAL A 95 -6.61 7.25 13.28
CA VAL A 95 -5.76 6.06 13.30
C VAL A 95 -4.96 6.05 14.61
N LYS A 96 -5.14 5.00 15.38
CA LYS A 96 -4.46 4.78 16.65
C LYS A 96 -3.22 3.93 16.50
N LYS A 97 -3.24 2.99 15.55
CA LYS A 97 -2.14 2.05 15.29
C LYS A 97 -2.27 1.43 13.91
N VAL A 98 -1.19 1.40 13.17
CA VAL A 98 -1.06 0.48 12.03
C VAL A 98 -0.69 -0.88 12.60
N VAL A 99 -1.55 -1.87 12.40
CA VAL A 99 -1.42 -3.18 13.05
C VAL A 99 -0.67 -4.17 12.19
N LYS A 100 -1.05 -4.26 10.91
CA LYS A 100 -0.50 -5.27 9.99
C LYS A 100 -0.40 -4.71 8.59
N VAL A 101 0.69 -5.02 7.94
CA VAL A 101 0.89 -4.84 6.49
C VAL A 101 1.10 -6.22 5.87
N VAL A 102 0.37 -6.51 4.81
CA VAL A 102 0.64 -7.68 3.97
C VAL A 102 0.97 -7.17 2.58
N GLY A 103 2.16 -7.49 2.11
CA GLY A 103 2.64 -7.13 0.79
C GLY A 103 2.88 -8.36 -0.07
N PHE A 104 2.36 -8.30 -1.29
CA PHE A 104 2.53 -9.32 -2.31
C PHE A 104 3.36 -8.74 -3.45
N VAL A 105 4.37 -9.47 -3.88
CA VAL A 105 5.25 -9.08 -4.99
C VAL A 105 5.16 -10.13 -6.08
N ALA A 106 4.67 -9.74 -7.26
CA ALA A 106 4.73 -10.62 -8.44
C ALA A 106 6.21 -10.85 -8.75
N SER A 107 6.68 -12.07 -8.59
CA SER A 107 8.11 -12.35 -8.52
C SER A 107 8.54 -13.31 -9.60
N ASP A 108 9.69 -13.00 -10.23
CA ASP A 108 10.50 -14.01 -10.85
C ASP A 108 10.77 -15.13 -9.82
N PRO A 109 10.67 -16.42 -10.21
CA PRO A 109 10.81 -17.52 -9.23
C PRO A 109 12.09 -17.50 -8.40
N GLU A 110 13.16 -16.88 -8.90
CA GLU A 110 14.43 -16.78 -8.18
C GLU A 110 14.57 -15.50 -7.36
N PHE A 111 13.63 -14.56 -7.48
CA PHE A 111 13.68 -13.31 -6.73
C PHE A 111 13.19 -13.54 -5.29
N THR A 112 14.04 -13.25 -4.32
CA THR A 112 13.76 -13.41 -2.90
C THR A 112 13.78 -12.09 -2.11
N GLY A 113 13.84 -10.97 -2.81
CA GLY A 113 13.95 -9.62 -2.22
C GLY A 113 12.62 -8.95 -1.88
N GLN A 114 11.53 -9.69 -1.71
CA GLN A 114 10.21 -9.14 -1.40
C GLN A 114 10.22 -8.20 -0.17
N PRO A 115 10.96 -8.49 0.93
CA PRO A 115 11.02 -7.57 2.06
C PRO A 115 11.52 -6.18 1.69
N GLY A 116 12.55 -6.09 0.85
CA GLY A 116 13.08 -4.81 0.39
C GLY A 116 12.09 -4.01 -0.46
N VAL A 117 11.29 -4.69 -1.27
CA VAL A 117 10.24 -4.07 -2.08
C VAL A 117 9.14 -3.50 -1.17
N ILE A 118 8.64 -4.32 -0.25
CA ILE A 118 7.54 -3.89 0.63
C ILE A 118 7.99 -2.86 1.67
N ASN A 119 9.29 -2.71 1.90
CA ASN A 119 9.83 -1.58 2.67
C ASN A 119 9.36 -0.22 2.12
N GLY A 120 9.04 -0.11 0.85
CA GLY A 120 8.44 1.11 0.29
C GLY A 120 7.13 1.49 0.99
N ALA A 121 6.30 0.51 1.32
CA ALA A 121 5.10 0.73 2.11
C ALA A 121 5.41 0.95 3.59
N SER A 122 6.23 0.09 4.20
CA SER A 122 6.53 0.14 5.63
C SER A 122 7.26 1.42 6.03
N GLU A 123 8.25 1.85 5.25
CA GLU A 123 8.99 3.08 5.52
C GLU A 123 8.08 4.31 5.40
N LEU A 124 7.22 4.35 4.40
CA LEU A 124 6.28 5.46 4.24
C LEU A 124 5.30 5.54 5.41
N LEU A 125 4.77 4.42 5.87
CA LEU A 125 3.92 4.39 7.07
C LEU A 125 4.65 4.91 8.30
N GLY A 126 5.91 4.58 8.49
CA GLY A 126 6.74 5.10 9.57
C GLY A 126 6.97 6.60 9.46
N GLU A 127 7.20 7.11 8.26
CA GLU A 127 7.40 8.55 8.02
C GLU A 127 6.11 9.35 8.25
N ILE A 128 4.95 8.79 7.88
CA ILE A 128 3.65 9.44 8.06
C ILE A 128 3.23 9.43 9.53
N PHE A 129 3.28 8.26 10.18
CA PHE A 129 2.65 8.01 11.48
C PHE A 129 3.61 7.98 12.66
N GLY A 130 4.92 7.90 12.43
CA GLY A 130 5.89 7.71 13.50
C GLY A 130 5.68 6.35 14.18
N GLU A 131 5.72 6.30 15.52
CA GLU A 131 5.55 5.07 16.28
C GLU A 131 4.17 4.39 16.06
N VAL A 132 3.14 5.17 15.78
CA VAL A 132 1.80 4.66 15.44
C VAL A 132 1.86 3.79 14.18
N GLY A 133 2.81 4.06 13.29
CA GLY A 133 3.02 3.32 12.04
C GLY A 133 3.80 2.01 12.20
N THR A 134 4.35 1.70 13.36
CA THR A 134 5.08 0.44 13.59
C THR A 134 4.11 -0.73 13.59
N HIS A 135 4.35 -1.71 12.72
CA HIS A 135 3.39 -2.77 12.40
C HIS A 135 4.07 -4.13 12.29
N ALA A 136 3.26 -5.19 12.42
CA ALA A 136 3.65 -6.54 12.01
C ALA A 136 3.49 -6.68 10.48
N ARG A 137 4.23 -7.59 9.86
CA ARG A 137 4.26 -7.66 8.40
C ARG A 137 4.45 -9.07 7.87
N SER A 138 3.82 -9.36 6.73
CA SER A 138 4.23 -10.40 5.82
C SER A 138 4.55 -9.76 4.46
N ALA A 139 5.66 -10.17 3.84
CA ALA A 139 6.06 -9.75 2.51
C ALA A 139 6.46 -11.00 1.73
N VAL A 140 5.65 -11.38 0.75
CA VAL A 140 5.75 -12.69 0.08
C VAL A 140 5.71 -12.52 -1.43
N GLY A 141 6.31 -13.49 -2.12
CA GLY A 141 6.27 -13.56 -3.57
C GLY A 141 5.08 -14.37 -4.06
N VAL A 142 4.50 -13.95 -5.16
CA VAL A 142 3.45 -14.66 -5.90
C VAL A 142 3.84 -14.74 -7.37
N PRO A 143 3.33 -15.73 -8.12
CA PRO A 143 3.66 -15.85 -9.54
C PRO A 143 3.13 -14.70 -10.39
N VAL A 144 1.92 -14.23 -10.10
CA VAL A 144 1.25 -13.15 -10.82
C VAL A 144 0.29 -12.43 -9.88
N LEU A 145 0.00 -11.19 -10.20
CA LEU A 145 -1.03 -10.38 -9.52
C LEU A 145 -2.08 -9.93 -10.54
N PRO A 146 -3.27 -9.53 -10.09
CA PRO A 146 -4.29 -8.99 -10.98
C PRO A 146 -3.73 -7.86 -11.85
N LEU A 147 -4.15 -7.81 -13.11
CA LEU A 147 -3.75 -6.81 -14.11
C LEU A 147 -2.23 -6.78 -14.37
N ASP A 148 -1.55 -7.88 -14.06
CA ASP A 148 -0.09 -7.97 -14.16
C ASP A 148 0.65 -6.92 -13.31
N SER A 149 0.03 -6.51 -12.19
CA SER A 149 0.65 -5.56 -11.26
C SER A 149 1.90 -6.15 -10.63
N PRO A 150 2.96 -5.35 -10.42
CA PRO A 150 4.17 -5.83 -9.76
C PRO A 150 4.01 -6.02 -8.25
N VAL A 151 3.10 -5.27 -7.61
CA VAL A 151 2.90 -5.33 -6.16
C VAL A 151 1.42 -5.19 -5.81
N GLU A 152 1.08 -5.66 -4.63
CA GLU A 152 -0.23 -5.45 -4.01
C GLU A 152 -0.02 -5.33 -2.50
N VAL A 153 -0.71 -4.37 -1.86
CA VAL A 153 -0.56 -4.14 -0.42
C VAL A 153 -1.94 -4.04 0.22
N GLU A 154 -2.12 -4.73 1.35
CA GLU A 154 -3.29 -4.57 2.22
C GLU A 154 -2.85 -4.25 3.64
N ILE A 155 -3.67 -3.51 4.39
CA ILE A 155 -3.35 -3.12 5.75
C ILE A 155 -4.52 -3.34 6.70
N ILE A 156 -4.18 -3.48 7.98
CA ILE A 156 -5.12 -3.45 9.09
C ILE A 156 -4.69 -2.31 10.01
N VAL A 157 -5.62 -1.42 10.33
CA VAL A 157 -5.37 -0.33 11.29
C VAL A 157 -6.38 -0.38 12.43
N GLU A 158 -5.95 0.04 13.61
CA GLU A 158 -6.82 0.30 14.76
C GLU A 158 -7.15 1.79 14.77
N TYR A 159 -8.38 2.15 15.10
CA TYR A 159 -8.82 3.54 15.14
C TYR A 159 -9.70 3.81 16.37
N VAL A 160 -9.87 5.06 16.69
CA VAL A 160 -10.76 5.53 17.78
C VAL A 160 -11.90 6.39 17.25
#